data_50dfd8dc0977cb426ebe34bedb3d892e
#
_entry.id   50dfd8dc0977cb426ebe34bedb3d892e
#
_cell.length_a   1.000
_cell.length_b   1.000
_cell.length_c   1.000
_cell.angle_alpha   90.00
_cell.angle_beta   90.00
_cell.angle_gamma   90.00
#
_symmetry.space_group_name_H-M   'P 1'
#
loop_
_entity.id
_entity.type
_entity.pdbx_description
1 polymer ?
#
loop_
_entity_poly.entity_id
_entity_poly.type
_entity_poly.pdbx_seq_one_letter_code
_entity_poly.pdbx_strand_id
1 'polypeptide(L)'
;MEKQNEVIARFEYLEGQRANWDNHYQELADYMLPRKADIVRKRSRGEKRMELIYDGTALQAVDLLASSLHGMLTSGASPWFHLTMKDAQLGRDEEVLRWLEDTSQRMMRAFVMSNFETEIHEMYVDLVVFGTGCMFTEMDKESLRFSTRPISEFYVAENQYGIVDTVFRKYKLPARQAVQRFGIENVGEFIKKVFEKKPDEEVKLLH
;
A
#
# COMPACT_ATOMS: atom_id res chain seq x y z
N MET A 1 -21.71 13.37 -12.55
CA MET A 1 -22.61 12.33 -12.00
C MET A 1 -22.50 10.99 -12.74
N GLU A 2 -22.60 10.95 -14.07
CA GLU A 2 -22.53 9.71 -14.83
C GLU A 2 -21.20 8.94 -14.65
N LYS A 3 -20.06 9.61 -14.81
CA LYS A 3 -18.73 9.02 -14.55
C LYS A 3 -18.52 8.56 -13.10
N GLN A 4 -19.10 9.24 -12.13
CA GLN A 4 -18.99 8.83 -10.73
C GLN A 4 -19.77 7.55 -10.46
N ASN A 5 -20.96 7.41 -11.05
CA ASN A 5 -21.76 6.20 -10.93
C ASN A 5 -21.09 5.00 -11.60
N GLU A 6 -20.41 5.21 -12.73
CA GLU A 6 -19.65 4.17 -13.43
C GLU A 6 -18.46 3.67 -12.57
N VAL A 7 -17.70 4.58 -11.97
CA VAL A 7 -16.58 4.25 -11.07
C VAL A 7 -17.08 3.49 -9.84
N ILE A 8 -18.19 3.90 -9.24
CA ILE A 8 -18.78 3.23 -8.08
C ILE A 8 -19.25 1.81 -8.46
N ALA A 9 -19.97 1.67 -9.58
CA ALA A 9 -20.45 0.38 -10.06
C ALA A 9 -19.29 -0.61 -10.33
N ARG A 10 -18.20 -0.13 -10.92
CA ARG A 10 -16.99 -0.94 -11.14
C ARG A 10 -16.34 -1.36 -9.82
N PHE A 11 -16.27 -0.48 -8.86
CA PHE A 11 -15.77 -0.79 -7.53
C PHE A 11 -16.65 -1.84 -6.83
N GLU A 12 -17.98 -1.69 -6.84
CA GLU A 12 -18.93 -2.63 -6.22
C GLU A 12 -18.82 -4.03 -6.86
N TYR A 13 -18.61 -4.10 -8.17
CA TYR A 13 -18.33 -5.36 -8.85
C TYR A 13 -17.07 -6.04 -8.32
N LEU A 14 -15.94 -5.29 -8.18
CA LEU A 14 -14.69 -5.84 -7.66
C LEU A 14 -14.79 -6.21 -6.17
N GLU A 15 -15.52 -5.43 -5.38
CA GLU A 15 -15.80 -5.76 -3.97
C GLU A 15 -16.56 -7.08 -3.86
N GLY A 16 -17.57 -7.29 -4.73
CA GLY A 16 -18.32 -8.54 -4.82
C GLY A 16 -17.46 -9.75 -5.23
N GLN A 17 -16.57 -9.58 -6.22
CA GLN A 17 -15.63 -10.63 -6.64
C GLN A 17 -14.66 -11.04 -5.54
N ARG A 18 -14.24 -10.08 -4.70
CA ARG A 18 -13.29 -10.34 -3.61
C ARG A 18 -13.91 -10.95 -2.36
N ALA A 19 -15.24 -10.98 -2.22
CA ALA A 19 -15.92 -11.40 -0.99
C ALA A 19 -15.48 -12.78 -0.47
N ASN A 20 -15.23 -13.75 -1.36
CA ASN A 20 -14.73 -15.08 -0.98
C ASN A 20 -13.28 -15.03 -0.48
N TRP A 21 -12.44 -14.20 -1.11
CA TRP A 21 -11.05 -13.99 -0.72
C TRP A 21 -10.92 -13.29 0.62
N ASP A 22 -11.83 -12.39 0.95
CA ASP A 22 -11.79 -11.65 2.23
C ASP A 22 -11.86 -12.59 3.44
N ASN A 23 -12.66 -13.67 3.36
CA ASN A 23 -12.71 -14.68 4.41
C ASN A 23 -11.39 -15.45 4.52
N HIS A 24 -10.78 -15.80 3.39
CA HIS A 24 -9.49 -16.47 3.36
C HIS A 24 -8.37 -15.57 3.90
N TYR A 25 -8.34 -14.31 3.50
CA TYR A 25 -7.41 -13.32 4.04
C TYR A 25 -7.59 -13.10 5.54
N GLN A 26 -8.85 -13.11 6.03
CA GLN A 26 -9.13 -13.01 7.45
C GLN A 26 -8.51 -14.19 8.22
N GLU A 27 -8.65 -15.42 7.69
CA GLU A 27 -8.09 -16.62 8.30
C GLU A 27 -6.56 -16.57 8.33
N LEU A 28 -5.92 -16.25 7.21
CA LEU A 28 -4.46 -16.07 7.14
C LEU A 28 -3.98 -15.03 8.15
N ALA A 29 -4.65 -13.89 8.22
CA ALA A 29 -4.28 -12.83 9.15
C ALA A 29 -4.48 -13.22 10.61
N ASP A 30 -5.54 -13.92 10.95
CA ASP A 30 -5.81 -14.37 12.32
C ASP A 30 -4.69 -15.28 12.87
N TYR A 31 -4.05 -16.09 12.00
CA TYR A 31 -2.98 -17.02 12.41
C TYR A 31 -1.56 -16.53 12.13
N MET A 32 -1.36 -15.73 11.11
CA MET A 32 -0.03 -15.36 10.63
C MET A 32 0.32 -13.88 10.80
N LEU A 33 -0.70 -12.99 10.83
CA LEU A 33 -0.49 -11.54 10.93
C LEU A 33 -1.61 -10.86 11.74
N PRO A 34 -1.79 -11.17 13.04
CA PRO A 34 -2.92 -10.70 13.84
C PRO A 34 -3.08 -9.17 13.89
N ARG A 35 -1.99 -8.42 13.78
CA ARG A 35 -2.02 -6.95 13.78
C ARG A 35 -2.77 -6.35 12.58
N LYS A 36 -2.91 -7.10 11.47
CA LYS A 36 -3.68 -6.72 10.26
C LYS A 36 -4.97 -7.53 10.08
N ALA A 37 -5.43 -8.25 11.09
CA ALA A 37 -6.58 -9.16 11.03
C ALA A 37 -7.96 -8.49 11.11
N ASP A 38 -8.07 -7.18 10.84
CA ASP A 38 -9.35 -6.46 10.80
C ASP A 38 -9.89 -6.34 9.37
N ILE A 39 -9.98 -7.46 8.66
CA ILE A 39 -10.42 -7.54 7.26
C ILE A 39 -11.94 -7.65 7.19
N VAL A 40 -12.49 -8.80 7.54
CA VAL A 40 -13.94 -9.02 7.64
C VAL A 40 -14.44 -8.67 9.05
N ARG A 41 -13.76 -9.18 10.07
CA ARG A 41 -14.06 -8.82 11.46
C ARG A 41 -13.50 -7.44 11.76
N LYS A 42 -14.33 -6.57 12.30
CA LYS A 42 -13.92 -5.23 12.72
C LYS A 42 -13.84 -5.23 14.24
N ARG A 43 -12.64 -5.02 14.78
CA ARG A 43 -12.37 -4.95 16.20
C ARG A 43 -12.22 -3.49 16.64
N SER A 44 -12.58 -3.23 17.89
CA SER A 44 -12.38 -1.91 18.50
C SER A 44 -10.90 -1.67 18.80
N ARG A 45 -10.54 -0.40 19.03
CA ARG A 45 -9.18 -0.04 19.45
C ARG A 45 -8.89 -0.66 20.81
N GLY A 46 -7.73 -1.33 20.94
CA GLY A 46 -7.32 -2.00 22.18
C GLY A 46 -7.90 -3.41 22.38
N GLU A 47 -8.81 -3.86 21.53
CA GLU A 47 -9.34 -5.23 21.57
C GLU A 47 -8.24 -6.26 21.17
N LYS A 48 -8.23 -7.41 21.84
CA LYS A 48 -7.25 -8.47 21.59
C LYS A 48 -7.39 -9.05 20.18
N ARG A 49 -6.25 -9.35 19.57
CA ARG A 49 -6.16 -9.91 18.20
C ARG A 49 -5.42 -11.25 18.14
N MET A 50 -4.85 -11.71 19.27
CA MET A 50 -4.01 -12.90 19.32
C MET A 50 -4.71 -14.10 19.98
N GLU A 51 -6.03 -14.08 20.08
CA GLU A 51 -6.80 -15.13 20.79
C GLU A 51 -6.72 -16.50 20.10
N LEU A 52 -6.46 -16.53 18.79
CA LEU A 52 -6.33 -17.75 17.98
C LEU A 52 -4.87 -18.22 17.85
N ILE A 53 -3.91 -17.51 18.44
CA ILE A 53 -2.50 -17.87 18.39
C ILE A 53 -2.17 -18.78 19.55
N TYR A 54 -2.06 -20.07 19.28
CA TYR A 54 -1.63 -21.09 20.25
C TYR A 54 -0.14 -21.42 20.12
N ASP A 55 0.43 -21.18 18.93
CA ASP A 55 1.84 -21.40 18.59
C ASP A 55 2.35 -20.22 17.73
N GLY A 56 3.52 -19.70 18.09
CA GLY A 56 4.16 -18.58 17.41
C GLY A 56 4.97 -18.93 16.15
N THR A 57 5.05 -20.20 15.78
CA THR A 57 5.90 -20.66 14.66
C THR A 57 5.56 -19.97 13.34
N ALA A 58 4.27 -19.80 13.03
CA ALA A 58 3.84 -19.16 11.80
C ALA A 58 4.22 -17.66 11.76
N LEU A 59 4.08 -16.94 12.89
CA LEU A 59 4.49 -15.55 13.00
C LEU A 59 5.99 -15.38 12.78
N GLN A 60 6.80 -16.25 13.40
CA GLN A 60 8.27 -16.23 13.26
C GLN A 60 8.68 -16.55 11.81
N ALA A 61 8.02 -17.51 11.16
CA ALA A 61 8.29 -17.85 9.77
C ALA A 61 7.99 -16.70 8.82
N VAL A 62 6.90 -15.96 9.04
CA VAL A 62 6.56 -14.74 8.26
C VAL A 62 7.64 -13.68 8.42
N ASP A 63 8.03 -13.36 9.67
CA ASP A 63 9.05 -12.34 9.93
C ASP A 63 10.41 -12.73 9.35
N LEU A 64 10.79 -14.00 9.46
CA LEU A 64 12.05 -14.50 8.91
C LEU A 64 12.07 -14.41 7.39
N LEU A 65 10.98 -14.82 6.71
CA LEU A 65 10.90 -14.76 5.25
C LEU A 65 10.85 -13.34 4.74
N ALA A 66 10.04 -12.46 5.36
CA ALA A 66 9.96 -11.05 4.99
C ALA A 66 11.31 -10.33 5.17
N SER A 67 12.00 -10.58 6.27
CA SER A 67 13.34 -10.04 6.54
C SER A 67 14.38 -10.55 5.54
N SER A 68 14.30 -11.83 5.17
CA SER A 68 15.16 -12.42 4.16
C SER A 68 14.94 -11.79 2.77
N LEU A 69 13.68 -11.61 2.36
CA LEU A 69 13.33 -10.92 1.12
C LEU A 69 13.86 -9.49 1.11
N HIS A 70 13.67 -8.76 2.21
CA HIS A 70 14.18 -7.39 2.34
C HIS A 70 15.72 -7.36 2.22
N GLY A 71 16.42 -8.19 2.96
CA GLY A 71 17.88 -8.25 2.92
C GLY A 71 18.46 -8.66 1.58
N MET A 72 17.76 -9.50 0.80
CA MET A 72 18.22 -10.00 -0.48
C MET A 72 17.85 -9.12 -1.68
N LEU A 73 16.67 -8.48 -1.65
CA LEU A 73 16.13 -7.77 -2.81
C LEU A 73 16.29 -6.25 -2.73
N THR A 74 16.18 -5.66 -1.54
CA THR A 74 16.13 -4.20 -1.37
C THR A 74 16.95 -3.73 -0.17
N SER A 75 18.11 -4.35 0.05
CA SER A 75 19.01 -3.95 1.13
C SER A 75 19.47 -2.50 0.98
N GLY A 76 19.33 -1.69 2.04
CA GLY A 76 19.87 -0.33 2.07
C GLY A 76 21.41 -0.25 2.10
N ALA A 77 22.09 -1.39 2.35
CA ALA A 77 23.54 -1.45 2.44
C ALA A 77 24.25 -1.51 1.06
N SER A 78 23.54 -1.89 -0.01
CA SER A 78 24.10 -2.02 -1.36
C SER A 78 23.10 -1.57 -2.42
N PRO A 79 23.56 -1.03 -3.57
CA PRO A 79 22.71 -0.74 -4.69
C PRO A 79 21.99 -2.01 -5.17
N TRP A 80 20.68 -1.99 -5.22
CA TRP A 80 19.85 -3.11 -5.65
C TRP A 80 19.19 -2.90 -7.01
N PHE A 81 19.42 -1.76 -7.65
CA PHE A 81 19.03 -1.48 -9.03
C PHE A 81 20.05 -0.59 -9.73
N HIS A 82 20.06 -0.63 -11.05
CA HIS A 82 20.80 0.26 -11.93
C HIS A 82 19.90 0.76 -13.04
N LEU A 83 20.06 2.02 -13.43
CA LEU A 83 19.41 2.54 -14.60
C LEU A 83 20.17 2.15 -15.86
N THR A 84 19.44 1.76 -16.90
CA THR A 84 20.01 1.39 -18.20
C THR A 84 19.25 2.07 -19.33
N MET A 85 19.92 2.29 -20.47
CA MET A 85 19.25 2.75 -21.67
C MET A 85 18.69 1.58 -22.46
N LYS A 86 17.50 1.77 -23.04
CA LYS A 86 16.89 0.80 -23.95
C LYS A 86 17.65 0.73 -25.28
N ASP A 87 18.22 1.85 -25.74
CA ASP A 87 19.05 1.94 -26.93
C ASP A 87 20.47 1.48 -26.63
N ALA A 88 20.92 0.43 -27.32
CA ALA A 88 22.23 -0.16 -27.12
C ALA A 88 23.40 0.73 -27.56
N GLN A 89 23.17 1.69 -28.48
CA GLN A 89 24.21 2.63 -28.90
C GLN A 89 24.41 3.72 -27.85
N LEU A 90 23.32 4.31 -27.34
CA LEU A 90 23.37 5.29 -26.25
C LEU A 90 23.89 4.64 -24.95
N GLY A 91 23.60 3.36 -24.72
CA GLY A 91 24.12 2.61 -23.57
C GLY A 91 25.63 2.32 -23.58
N ARG A 92 26.37 2.73 -24.65
CA ARG A 92 27.83 2.63 -24.74
C ARG A 92 28.54 3.98 -24.63
N ASP A 93 27.77 5.07 -24.63
CA ASP A 93 28.30 6.42 -24.49
C ASP A 93 28.73 6.66 -23.03
N GLU A 94 29.99 7.06 -22.82
CA GLU A 94 30.52 7.28 -21.47
C GLU A 94 29.81 8.38 -20.71
N GLU A 95 29.34 9.45 -21.36
CA GLU A 95 28.62 10.53 -20.70
C GLU A 95 27.26 10.07 -20.24
N VAL A 96 26.58 9.27 -21.07
CA VAL A 96 25.29 8.67 -20.73
C VAL A 96 25.43 7.70 -19.57
N LEU A 97 26.45 6.83 -19.60
CA LEU A 97 26.72 5.89 -18.50
C LEU A 97 26.98 6.60 -17.17
N ARG A 98 27.81 7.64 -17.18
CA ARG A 98 28.07 8.47 -15.97
C ARG A 98 26.80 9.14 -15.44
N TRP A 99 25.99 9.67 -16.33
CA TRP A 99 24.72 10.28 -15.96
C TRP A 99 23.74 9.26 -15.35
N LEU A 100 23.64 8.07 -15.92
CA LEU A 100 22.80 6.97 -15.40
C LEU A 100 23.27 6.52 -14.02
N GLU A 101 24.59 6.41 -13.83
CA GLU A 101 25.16 6.02 -12.53
C GLU A 101 24.90 7.11 -11.47
N ASP A 102 25.19 8.37 -11.75
CA ASP A 102 24.90 9.48 -10.85
C ASP A 102 23.41 9.57 -10.50
N THR A 103 22.54 9.38 -11.49
CA THR A 103 21.09 9.37 -11.28
C THR A 103 20.67 8.18 -10.40
N SER A 104 21.20 6.98 -10.64
CA SER A 104 20.93 5.80 -9.81
C SER A 104 21.34 6.04 -8.36
N GLN A 105 22.50 6.63 -8.14
CA GLN A 105 22.99 6.98 -6.80
C GLN A 105 22.12 8.03 -6.11
N ARG A 106 21.63 9.02 -6.84
CA ARG A 106 20.67 10.03 -6.32
C ARG A 106 19.36 9.40 -5.92
N MET A 107 18.84 8.48 -6.72
CA MET A 107 17.62 7.73 -6.40
C MET A 107 17.81 6.88 -5.15
N MET A 108 18.93 6.15 -5.03
CA MET A 108 19.25 5.38 -3.83
C MET A 108 19.30 6.25 -2.57
N ARG A 109 19.95 7.40 -2.64
CA ARG A 109 19.95 8.34 -1.52
C ARG A 109 18.56 8.83 -1.15
N ALA A 110 17.70 9.11 -2.14
CA ALA A 110 16.32 9.52 -1.89
C ALA A 110 15.52 8.42 -1.18
N PHE A 111 15.72 7.14 -1.52
CA PHE A 111 15.10 6.02 -0.82
C PHE A 111 15.61 5.91 0.62
N VAL A 112 16.91 5.96 0.84
CA VAL A 112 17.52 5.88 2.19
C VAL A 112 17.09 7.04 3.08
N MET A 113 16.92 8.25 2.53
CA MET A 113 16.47 9.43 3.27
C MET A 113 14.95 9.46 3.51
N SER A 114 14.21 8.57 2.89
CA SER A 114 12.75 8.43 3.03
C SER A 114 12.38 7.35 4.05
N ASN A 115 11.09 7.04 4.14
CA ASN A 115 10.61 5.90 4.91
C ASN A 115 10.54 4.59 4.10
N PHE A 116 11.26 4.50 2.98
CA PHE A 116 11.19 3.36 2.06
C PHE A 116 11.48 2.02 2.73
N GLU A 117 12.57 1.93 3.52
CA GLU A 117 13.00 0.69 4.16
C GLU A 117 11.92 0.10 5.08
N THR A 118 11.26 0.96 5.85
CA THR A 118 10.17 0.51 6.75
C THR A 118 8.97 0.03 5.94
N GLU A 119 8.57 0.79 4.93
CA GLU A 119 7.37 0.48 4.15
C GLU A 119 7.56 -0.71 3.21
N ILE A 120 8.75 -0.90 2.64
CA ILE A 120 9.03 -2.06 1.79
C ILE A 120 9.06 -3.35 2.62
N HIS A 121 9.56 -3.30 3.85
CA HIS A 121 9.48 -4.44 4.75
C HIS A 121 8.03 -4.82 5.07
N GLU A 122 7.18 -3.82 5.38
CA GLU A 122 5.75 -4.04 5.58
C GLU A 122 5.06 -4.63 4.34
N MET A 123 5.47 -4.19 3.14
CA MET A 123 4.98 -4.75 1.88
C MET A 123 5.41 -6.22 1.70
N TYR A 124 6.65 -6.58 2.06
CA TYR A 124 7.09 -7.97 2.03
C TYR A 124 6.33 -8.84 3.01
N VAL A 125 6.01 -8.35 4.21
CA VAL A 125 5.15 -9.06 5.16
C VAL A 125 3.77 -9.33 4.54
N ASP A 126 3.15 -8.33 3.91
CA ASP A 126 1.86 -8.50 3.23
C ASP A 126 1.96 -9.49 2.06
N LEU A 127 3.03 -9.42 1.27
CA LEU A 127 3.29 -10.34 0.17
C LEU A 127 3.45 -11.78 0.64
N VAL A 128 4.17 -12.01 1.73
CA VAL A 128 4.38 -13.34 2.32
C VAL A 128 3.08 -13.96 2.82
N VAL A 129 2.22 -13.15 3.49
CA VAL A 129 0.99 -13.66 4.10
C VAL A 129 -0.15 -13.75 3.09
N PHE A 130 -0.34 -12.74 2.25
CA PHE A 130 -1.51 -12.62 1.38
C PHE A 130 -1.22 -12.91 -0.10
N GLY A 131 0.03 -13.11 -0.48
CA GLY A 131 0.45 -13.30 -1.87
C GLY A 131 0.40 -12.02 -2.72
N THR A 132 0.03 -10.89 -2.13
CA THR A 132 -0.07 -9.59 -2.80
C THR A 132 0.26 -8.46 -1.83
N GLY A 133 0.82 -7.36 -2.35
CA GLY A 133 1.13 -6.17 -1.57
C GLY A 133 0.85 -4.91 -2.39
N CYS A 134 0.49 -3.83 -1.72
CA CYS A 134 0.23 -2.54 -2.36
C CYS A 134 0.98 -1.44 -1.63
N MET A 135 1.91 -0.81 -2.31
CA MET A 135 2.63 0.35 -1.80
C MET A 135 2.28 1.59 -2.62
N PHE A 136 1.83 2.63 -1.94
CA PHE A 136 1.55 3.93 -2.53
C PHE A 136 2.74 4.86 -2.33
N THR A 137 3.16 5.51 -3.41
CA THR A 137 4.26 6.49 -3.40
C THR A 137 3.70 7.86 -3.69
N GLU A 138 4.03 8.82 -2.88
CA GLU A 138 3.69 10.24 -3.10
C GLU A 138 4.90 11.13 -2.84
N MET A 139 4.89 12.30 -3.45
CA MET A 139 5.87 13.35 -3.16
C MET A 139 5.28 14.22 -2.05
N ASP A 140 5.89 14.21 -0.88
CA ASP A 140 5.66 15.24 0.13
C ASP A 140 6.59 16.42 -0.18
N LYS A 141 6.35 17.59 0.40
CA LYS A 141 6.96 18.88 0.03
C LYS A 141 8.44 18.83 -0.39
N GLU A 142 9.24 17.98 0.23
CA GLU A 142 10.69 17.89 -0.01
C GLU A 142 11.22 16.45 -0.13
N SER A 143 10.40 15.43 0.10
CA SER A 143 10.85 14.04 0.13
C SER A 143 9.82 13.06 -0.46
N LEU A 144 10.31 11.92 -0.90
CA LEU A 144 9.48 10.77 -1.24
C LEU A 144 8.88 10.18 0.03
N ARG A 145 7.58 9.88 -0.02
CA ARG A 145 6.87 9.19 1.03
C ARG A 145 6.22 7.93 0.50
N PHE A 146 6.45 6.85 1.19
CA PHE A 146 5.90 5.54 0.89
C PHE A 146 4.84 5.16 1.92
N SER A 147 3.90 4.31 1.55
CA SER A 147 2.82 3.91 2.43
C SER A 147 2.27 2.57 1.97
N THR A 148 2.55 1.52 2.70
CA THR A 148 2.00 0.19 2.46
C THR A 148 0.54 0.16 2.85
N ARG A 149 -0.32 -0.27 1.93
CA ARG A 149 -1.77 -0.30 2.12
C ARG A 149 -2.20 -1.70 2.52
N PRO A 150 -2.94 -1.86 3.62
CA PRO A 150 -3.39 -3.17 4.04
C PRO A 150 -4.38 -3.76 3.03
N ILE A 151 -4.37 -5.08 2.89
CA ILE A 151 -5.23 -5.82 1.96
C ILE A 151 -6.73 -5.50 2.15
N SER A 152 -7.14 -5.10 3.35
CA SER A 152 -8.51 -4.70 3.65
C SER A 152 -8.97 -3.41 2.97
N GLU A 153 -8.05 -2.61 2.43
CA GLU A 153 -8.35 -1.30 1.88
C GLU A 153 -8.27 -1.22 0.35
N PHE A 154 -7.51 -2.09 -0.32
CA PHE A 154 -7.31 -1.98 -1.77
C PHE A 154 -7.93 -3.14 -2.55
N TYR A 155 -8.37 -2.85 -3.75
CA TYR A 155 -9.00 -3.76 -4.70
C TYR A 155 -8.33 -3.57 -6.03
N VAL A 156 -7.94 -4.65 -6.68
CA VAL A 156 -7.21 -4.61 -7.95
C VAL A 156 -7.98 -5.36 -9.04
N ALA A 157 -7.81 -4.92 -10.28
CA ALA A 157 -8.22 -5.67 -11.44
C ALA A 157 -7.09 -5.69 -12.46
N GLU A 158 -7.04 -6.78 -13.20
CA GLU A 158 -6.07 -7.03 -14.27
C GLU A 158 -6.71 -6.84 -15.64
N ASN A 159 -5.89 -6.45 -16.60
CA ASN A 159 -6.27 -6.45 -18.01
C ASN A 159 -6.16 -7.85 -18.61
N GLN A 160 -6.47 -7.97 -19.91
CA GLN A 160 -6.40 -9.24 -20.66
C GLN A 160 -4.99 -9.89 -20.68
N TYR A 161 -3.95 -9.18 -20.29
CA TYR A 161 -2.56 -9.67 -20.24
C TYR A 161 -2.12 -10.06 -18.82
N GLY A 162 -3.02 -10.05 -17.84
CA GLY A 162 -2.68 -10.32 -16.43
C GLY A 162 -1.89 -9.19 -15.76
N ILE A 163 -1.96 -7.96 -16.30
CA ILE A 163 -1.29 -6.81 -15.73
C ILE A 163 -2.32 -6.00 -14.96
N VAL A 164 -2.04 -5.68 -13.70
CA VAL A 164 -2.88 -4.81 -12.89
C VAL A 164 -2.95 -3.42 -13.51
N ASP A 165 -4.13 -3.02 -13.94
CA ASP A 165 -4.39 -1.72 -14.57
C ASP A 165 -5.39 -0.86 -13.79
N THR A 166 -6.04 -1.43 -12.80
CA THR A 166 -7.05 -0.76 -11.98
C THR A 166 -6.79 -1.04 -10.52
N VAL A 167 -6.73 0.01 -9.72
CA VAL A 167 -6.60 -0.07 -8.27
C VAL A 167 -7.63 0.86 -7.64
N PHE A 168 -8.47 0.31 -6.77
CA PHE A 168 -9.34 1.10 -5.90
C PHE A 168 -8.91 0.98 -4.46
N ARG A 169 -9.03 2.06 -3.72
CA ARG A 169 -8.80 2.09 -2.28
C ARG A 169 -10.04 2.59 -1.56
N LYS A 170 -10.61 1.73 -0.68
CA LYS A 170 -11.72 2.07 0.23
C LYS A 170 -11.18 2.13 1.65
N TYR A 171 -11.18 3.29 2.25
CA TYR A 171 -10.58 3.52 3.56
C TYR A 171 -11.38 4.54 4.36
N LYS A 172 -11.03 4.71 5.62
CA LYS A 172 -11.64 5.68 6.51
C LYS A 172 -10.64 6.71 6.97
N LEU A 173 -11.07 7.96 7.05
CA LEU A 173 -10.33 9.04 7.69
C LEU A 173 -11.28 9.82 8.60
N PRO A 174 -10.78 10.42 9.71
CA PRO A 174 -11.51 11.48 10.40
C PRO A 174 -11.84 12.63 9.46
N ALA A 175 -13.03 13.22 9.59
CA ALA A 175 -13.46 14.30 8.69
C ALA A 175 -12.46 15.46 8.62
N ARG A 176 -11.82 15.83 9.76
CA ARG A 176 -10.74 16.84 9.80
C ARG A 176 -9.56 16.50 8.92
N GLN A 177 -9.14 15.22 8.86
CA GLN A 177 -8.03 14.79 8.02
C GLN A 177 -8.41 14.76 6.54
N ALA A 178 -9.66 14.40 6.22
CA ALA A 178 -10.18 14.47 4.86
C ALA A 178 -10.18 15.92 4.34
N VAL A 179 -10.66 16.87 5.15
CA VAL A 179 -10.63 18.30 4.82
C VAL A 179 -9.20 18.84 4.70
N GLN A 180 -8.31 18.44 5.60
CA GLN A 180 -6.88 18.86 5.55
C GLN A 180 -6.18 18.35 4.29
N ARG A 181 -6.49 17.11 3.87
CA ARG A 181 -5.83 16.48 2.71
C ARG A 181 -6.36 17.00 1.38
N PHE A 182 -7.67 17.15 1.24
CA PHE A 182 -8.30 17.44 -0.04
C PHE A 182 -8.75 18.91 -0.18
N GLY A 183 -8.78 19.65 0.91
CA GLY A 183 -9.34 21.00 0.97
C GLY A 183 -10.87 20.98 1.17
N ILE A 184 -11.40 21.96 1.91
CA ILE A 184 -12.82 22.02 2.23
C ILE A 184 -13.71 22.21 0.98
N GLU A 185 -13.16 22.81 -0.07
CA GLU A 185 -13.89 23.08 -1.32
C GLU A 185 -14.07 21.79 -2.15
N ASN A 186 -13.14 20.85 -2.04
CA ASN A 186 -13.11 19.62 -2.83
C ASN A 186 -13.80 18.43 -2.16
N VAL A 187 -14.19 18.55 -0.89
CA VAL A 187 -14.93 17.49 -0.21
C VAL A 187 -16.43 17.65 -0.38
N GLY A 188 -17.15 16.51 -0.41
CA GLY A 188 -18.61 16.51 -0.57
C GLY A 188 -19.35 17.15 0.62
N GLU A 189 -20.56 17.62 0.40
CA GLU A 189 -21.40 18.30 1.40
C GLU A 189 -21.63 17.46 2.68
N PHE A 190 -21.67 16.14 2.55
CA PHE A 190 -21.76 15.23 3.70
C PHE A 190 -20.55 15.37 4.62
N ILE A 191 -19.34 15.39 4.04
CA ILE A 191 -18.08 15.50 4.82
C ILE A 191 -17.98 16.88 5.46
N LYS A 192 -18.40 17.95 4.78
CA LYS A 192 -18.45 19.31 5.35
C LYS A 192 -19.34 19.37 6.59
N LYS A 193 -20.55 18.80 6.51
CA LYS A 193 -21.49 18.73 7.64
C LYS A 193 -20.95 17.90 8.82
N VAL A 194 -20.27 16.79 8.52
CA VAL A 194 -19.63 15.98 9.56
C VAL A 194 -18.48 16.74 10.20
N PHE A 195 -17.65 17.41 9.40
CA PHE A 195 -16.53 18.21 9.88
C PHE A 195 -16.98 19.34 10.82
N GLU A 196 -18.06 20.06 10.51
CA GLU A 196 -18.60 21.13 11.35
C GLU A 196 -19.12 20.63 12.70
N LYS A 197 -19.74 19.44 12.73
CA LYS A 197 -20.40 18.91 13.95
C LYS A 197 -19.50 18.01 14.76
N LYS A 198 -18.73 17.15 14.09
CA LYS A 198 -17.91 16.09 14.69
C LYS A 198 -16.63 15.85 13.87
N PRO A 199 -15.63 16.71 13.97
CA PRO A 199 -14.44 16.68 13.13
C PRO A 199 -13.64 15.37 13.22
N ASP A 200 -13.73 14.65 14.34
CA ASP A 200 -13.02 13.36 14.55
C ASP A 200 -13.85 12.14 14.15
N GLU A 201 -15.09 12.32 13.67
CA GLU A 201 -15.89 11.21 13.15
C GLU A 201 -15.32 10.67 11.85
N GLU A 202 -15.25 9.33 11.72
CA GLU A 202 -14.69 8.64 10.55
C GLU A 202 -15.65 8.71 9.36
N VAL A 203 -15.15 9.19 8.24
CA VAL A 203 -15.84 9.19 6.94
C VAL A 203 -15.19 8.17 5.99
N LYS A 204 -16.00 7.47 5.21
CA LYS A 204 -15.53 6.51 4.21
C LYS A 204 -15.14 7.26 2.94
N LEU A 205 -14.01 6.90 2.38
CA LEU A 205 -13.47 7.44 1.14
C LEU A 205 -13.22 6.30 0.16
N LEU A 206 -13.48 6.56 -1.11
CA LEU A 206 -13.11 5.73 -2.25
C LEU A 206 -12.20 6.55 -3.16
N HIS A 207 -11.03 5.97 -3.47
CA HIS A 207 -10.01 6.56 -4.34
C HIS A 207 -9.64 5.59 -5.44
#